data_75fa21ec92a021baaa637b82684a1dab
#
_entry.id   75fa21ec92a021baaa637b82684a1dab
#
_cell.length_a   1.000
_cell.length_b   1.000
_cell.length_c   1.000
_cell.angle_alpha   90.00
_cell.angle_beta   90.00
_cell.angle_gamma   90.00
#
_symmetry.space_group_name_H-M   'P 1'
#
loop_
_entity.id
_entity.type
_entity.pdbx_description
1 polymer ?
#
loop_
_entity_poly.entity_id
_entity_poly.type
_entity_poly.pdbx_seq_one_letter_code
_entity_poly.pdbx_strand_id
1 'polypeptide(L)'
;MTLRFFPVLLLALTLLSTQAADRVSLKQTKKALTLMRGKTPILTYHVAAVPPPKGVDRVFDRSGFIHPMHAPAGGVVTGIHPDDHYHHLGLWHAWVKTEYNGQKGPDFWNLKARTGRVRHAGIKAVRAAGFTVAQEQVAYLDGTDIEPTVILAETLAVDATFVKGANVIDYVLAQKNVSTKQLIFPAYRYGGGIAYRGPLSWNKSNSDYLTSKGLNRTNSHTSRARWVAMFGPTEKDGGKA
;
A
#
# COMPACT_ATOMS: atom_id res chain seq x y z
N MET A 1 -10.97 -42.38 -49.28
CA MET A 1 -10.81 -40.91 -49.17
C MET A 1 -11.30 -40.52 -47.79
N THR A 2 -10.41 -40.55 -46.78
CA THR A 2 -10.74 -40.33 -45.38
C THR A 2 -10.22 -38.94 -44.96
N LEU A 3 -11.17 -38.04 -44.70
CA LEU A 3 -10.92 -36.67 -44.30
C LEU A 3 -10.40 -36.64 -42.84
N ARG A 4 -9.18 -36.19 -42.66
CA ARG A 4 -8.63 -35.89 -41.32
C ARG A 4 -9.00 -34.45 -40.94
N PHE A 5 -10.01 -34.29 -40.10
CA PHE A 5 -10.28 -33.06 -39.36
C PHE A 5 -10.05 -33.38 -37.86
N PHE A 6 -9.08 -32.75 -37.24
CA PHE A 6 -8.97 -32.36 -35.84
C PHE A 6 -7.49 -32.03 -35.52
N PRO A 7 -7.08 -30.80 -35.34
CA PRO A 7 -6.69 -30.30 -34.02
C PRO A 7 -6.83 -28.76 -33.77
N VAL A 8 -7.59 -28.02 -34.63
CA VAL A 8 -7.59 -26.54 -34.51
C VAL A 8 -8.45 -26.04 -33.34
N LEU A 9 -9.45 -26.84 -32.91
CA LEU A 9 -10.40 -26.40 -31.86
C LEU A 9 -9.80 -26.41 -30.44
N LEU A 10 -8.86 -27.30 -30.16
CA LEU A 10 -8.23 -27.40 -28.81
C LEU A 10 -7.28 -26.23 -28.49
N LEU A 11 -6.58 -25.71 -29.51
CA LEU A 11 -5.62 -24.61 -29.35
C LEU A 11 -6.33 -23.27 -29.10
N ALA A 12 -7.49 -23.05 -29.71
CA ALA A 12 -8.29 -21.83 -29.51
C ALA A 12 -8.91 -21.75 -28.09
N LEU A 13 -9.34 -22.88 -27.51
CA LEU A 13 -9.87 -22.92 -26.13
C LEU A 13 -8.78 -22.67 -25.07
N THR A 14 -7.58 -23.15 -25.28
CA THR A 14 -6.47 -22.90 -24.33
C THR A 14 -5.98 -21.45 -24.35
N LEU A 15 -5.95 -20.80 -25.50
CA LEU A 15 -5.61 -19.39 -25.64
C LEU A 15 -6.66 -18.46 -24.99
N LEU A 16 -7.95 -18.77 -25.14
CA LEU A 16 -9.03 -18.03 -24.49
C LEU A 16 -9.02 -18.17 -22.98
N SER A 17 -8.65 -19.33 -22.44
CA SER A 17 -8.57 -19.56 -20.99
C SER A 17 -7.39 -18.84 -20.33
N THR A 18 -6.25 -18.71 -21.01
CA THR A 18 -5.08 -17.97 -20.50
C THR A 18 -5.33 -16.45 -20.49
N GLN A 19 -5.97 -15.91 -21.52
CA GLN A 19 -6.33 -14.48 -21.54
C GLN A 19 -7.32 -14.09 -20.42
N ALA A 20 -8.25 -14.95 -20.07
CA ALA A 20 -9.20 -14.69 -18.98
C ALA A 20 -8.52 -14.75 -17.60
N ALA A 21 -7.54 -15.64 -17.43
CA ALA A 21 -6.80 -15.81 -16.18
C ALA A 21 -5.87 -14.61 -15.84
N ASP A 22 -5.38 -13.90 -16.86
CA ASP A 22 -4.45 -12.77 -16.69
C ASP A 22 -5.15 -11.41 -16.63
N ARG A 23 -6.46 -11.38 -16.85
CA ARG A 23 -7.23 -10.14 -16.80
C ARG A 23 -7.33 -9.61 -15.38
N VAL A 24 -6.90 -8.35 -15.18
CA VAL A 24 -7.09 -7.64 -13.92
C VAL A 24 -8.53 -7.13 -13.83
N SER A 25 -9.11 -7.24 -12.65
CA SER A 25 -10.45 -6.76 -12.32
C SER A 25 -10.48 -6.15 -10.93
N LEU A 26 -11.48 -5.31 -10.64
CA LEU A 26 -11.67 -4.70 -9.34
C LEU A 26 -12.90 -5.30 -8.65
N LYS A 27 -12.71 -5.71 -7.39
CA LYS A 27 -13.78 -6.10 -6.46
C LYS A 27 -13.92 -5.01 -5.41
N GLN A 28 -15.12 -4.43 -5.32
CA GLN A 28 -15.44 -3.38 -4.34
C GLN A 28 -16.37 -3.91 -3.26
N THR A 29 -16.09 -3.54 -2.01
CA THR A 29 -16.96 -3.73 -0.85
C THR A 29 -17.12 -2.40 -0.11
N LYS A 30 -17.96 -2.35 0.92
CA LYS A 30 -18.06 -1.18 1.82
C LYS A 30 -16.75 -0.91 2.59
N LYS A 31 -15.89 -1.92 2.73
CA LYS A 31 -14.67 -1.83 3.56
C LYS A 31 -13.38 -1.73 2.75
N ALA A 32 -13.38 -2.17 1.50
CA ALA A 32 -12.15 -2.31 0.73
C ALA A 32 -12.36 -2.31 -0.79
N LEU A 33 -11.29 -1.95 -1.51
CA LEU A 33 -11.12 -2.12 -2.95
C LEU A 33 -10.01 -3.16 -3.18
N THR A 34 -10.32 -4.26 -3.86
CA THR A 34 -9.35 -5.33 -4.13
C THR A 34 -9.13 -5.47 -5.63
N LEU A 35 -7.90 -5.35 -6.10
CA LEU A 35 -7.51 -5.67 -7.46
C LEU A 35 -7.21 -7.17 -7.53
N MET A 36 -7.81 -7.83 -8.52
CA MET A 36 -7.76 -9.27 -8.72
C MET A 36 -7.15 -9.59 -10.09
N ARG A 37 -6.39 -10.66 -10.21
CA ARG A 37 -6.02 -11.30 -11.46
C ARG A 37 -6.74 -12.65 -11.53
N GLY A 38 -7.79 -12.71 -12.36
CA GLY A 38 -8.71 -13.84 -12.32
C GLY A 38 -9.27 -14.06 -10.91
N LYS A 39 -8.91 -15.17 -10.26
CA LYS A 39 -9.31 -15.48 -8.87
C LYS A 39 -8.24 -15.11 -7.82
N THR A 40 -7.05 -14.70 -8.24
CA THR A 40 -5.93 -14.40 -7.34
C THR A 40 -5.94 -12.90 -7.00
N PRO A 41 -5.94 -12.50 -5.71
CA PRO A 41 -5.82 -11.10 -5.34
C PRO A 41 -4.40 -10.58 -5.67
N ILE A 42 -4.33 -9.32 -6.09
CA ILE A 42 -3.08 -8.58 -6.32
C ILE A 42 -2.80 -7.70 -5.10
N LEU A 43 -3.79 -6.88 -4.72
CA LEU A 43 -3.71 -5.99 -3.57
C LEU A 43 -5.10 -5.62 -3.06
N THR A 44 -5.16 -5.23 -1.79
CA THR A 44 -6.37 -4.70 -1.17
C THR A 44 -6.08 -3.34 -0.53
N TYR A 45 -6.83 -2.32 -0.94
CA TYR A 45 -6.85 -0.99 -0.32
C TYR A 45 -7.99 -0.90 0.69
N HIS A 46 -7.68 -0.44 1.91
CA HIS A 46 -8.64 -0.33 3.01
C HIS A 46 -9.38 1.01 3.00
N VAL A 47 -10.67 0.97 2.69
CA VAL A 47 -11.63 2.08 2.78
C VAL A 47 -12.06 2.31 4.23
N ALA A 48 -12.42 1.24 4.93
CA ALA A 48 -12.74 1.30 6.35
C ALA A 48 -11.47 1.20 7.22
N ALA A 49 -11.54 1.77 8.41
CA ALA A 49 -10.45 1.62 9.38
C ALA A 49 -10.28 0.15 9.78
N VAL A 50 -9.03 -0.29 9.78
CA VAL A 50 -8.61 -1.61 10.26
C VAL A 50 -8.15 -1.45 11.70
N PRO A 51 -8.74 -2.19 12.65
CA PRO A 51 -8.31 -2.12 14.04
C PRO A 51 -6.95 -2.78 14.25
N PRO A 52 -6.17 -2.33 15.25
CA PRO A 52 -4.97 -3.04 15.69
C PRO A 52 -5.35 -4.39 16.36
N PRO A 53 -4.37 -5.24 16.69
CA PRO A 53 -4.59 -6.46 17.44
C PRO A 53 -5.34 -6.23 18.76
N LYS A 54 -6.04 -7.28 19.25
CA LYS A 54 -6.78 -7.20 20.51
C LYS A 54 -5.86 -6.80 21.67
N GLY A 55 -6.29 -5.82 22.47
CA GLY A 55 -5.53 -5.29 23.62
C GLY A 55 -4.58 -4.14 23.27
N VAL A 56 -4.42 -3.81 22.00
CA VAL A 56 -3.63 -2.66 21.55
C VAL A 56 -4.53 -1.42 21.45
N ASP A 57 -3.96 -0.25 21.77
CA ASP A 57 -4.66 1.04 21.75
C ASP A 57 -5.31 1.31 20.37
N ARG A 58 -6.58 1.68 20.39
CA ARG A 58 -7.37 2.05 19.20
C ARG A 58 -6.83 3.27 18.46
N VAL A 59 -5.90 4.02 19.02
CA VAL A 59 -5.19 5.09 18.29
C VAL A 59 -4.54 4.58 16.99
N PHE A 60 -4.20 3.29 16.94
CA PHE A 60 -3.63 2.65 15.76
C PHE A 60 -4.66 2.22 14.70
N ASP A 61 -5.97 2.43 14.93
CA ASP A 61 -6.98 2.27 13.88
C ASP A 61 -6.65 3.15 12.70
N ARG A 62 -6.64 2.58 11.49
CA ARG A 62 -6.33 3.33 10.28
C ARG A 62 -7.03 2.78 9.04
N SER A 63 -7.43 3.69 8.16
CA SER A 63 -7.79 3.42 6.76
C SER A 63 -6.77 4.06 5.82
N GLY A 64 -6.97 3.96 4.52
CA GLY A 64 -6.11 4.65 3.56
C GLY A 64 -4.73 4.00 3.39
N PHE A 65 -4.66 2.67 3.35
CA PHE A 65 -3.42 1.92 3.10
C PHE A 65 -3.72 0.64 2.30
N ILE A 66 -2.68 0.00 1.78
CA ILE A 66 -2.76 -1.22 0.99
C ILE A 66 -2.16 -2.40 1.78
N HIS A 67 -2.99 -3.42 2.03
CA HIS A 67 -2.61 -4.71 2.60
C HIS A 67 -3.80 -5.69 2.49
N PRO A 68 -3.59 -6.98 2.18
CA PRO A 68 -2.34 -7.55 1.69
C PRO A 68 -1.99 -7.10 0.26
N MET A 69 -0.70 -7.17 -0.08
CA MET A 69 -0.22 -7.26 -1.45
C MET A 69 0.30 -8.67 -1.67
N HIS A 70 0.09 -9.20 -2.88
CA HIS A 70 0.45 -10.57 -3.22
C HIS A 70 1.49 -10.63 -4.33
N ALA A 71 2.44 -11.54 -4.19
CA ALA A 71 3.28 -11.98 -5.30
C ALA A 71 2.42 -12.65 -6.39
N PRO A 72 2.89 -12.74 -7.64
CA PRO A 72 2.16 -13.41 -8.72
C PRO A 72 1.78 -14.86 -8.41
N ALA A 73 2.57 -15.57 -7.60
CA ALA A 73 2.30 -16.93 -7.14
C ALA A 73 1.30 -17.02 -5.96
N GLY A 74 0.79 -15.88 -5.46
CA GLY A 74 -0.25 -15.80 -4.42
C GLY A 74 0.27 -15.56 -3.00
N GLY A 75 1.58 -15.62 -2.74
CA GLY A 75 2.13 -15.36 -1.41
C GLY A 75 2.03 -13.88 -1.02
N VAL A 76 1.70 -13.59 0.26
CA VAL A 76 1.62 -12.21 0.79
C VAL A 76 3.02 -11.63 0.93
N VAL A 77 3.20 -10.40 0.43
CA VAL A 77 4.49 -9.68 0.48
C VAL A 77 4.47 -8.44 1.38
N THR A 78 3.38 -8.18 2.10
CA THR A 78 3.27 -7.07 3.06
C THR A 78 2.86 -7.56 4.45
N GLY A 79 3.14 -6.77 5.49
CA GLY A 79 2.68 -7.00 6.86
C GLY A 79 2.07 -5.75 7.48
N ILE A 80 1.26 -5.92 8.52
CA ILE A 80 0.68 -4.81 9.30
C ILE A 80 0.85 -5.06 10.79
N HIS A 81 0.87 -3.98 11.57
CA HIS A 81 0.86 -3.98 13.04
C HIS A 81 1.93 -4.88 13.68
N PRO A 82 3.22 -4.80 13.31
CA PRO A 82 4.25 -5.51 14.06
C PRO A 82 4.31 -5.01 15.51
N ASP A 83 4.64 -5.87 16.44
CA ASP A 83 4.58 -5.60 17.88
C ASP A 83 5.42 -4.38 18.33
N ASP A 84 6.51 -4.11 17.61
CA ASP A 84 7.41 -2.97 17.86
C ASP A 84 6.94 -1.66 17.18
N HIS A 85 6.03 -1.72 16.19
CA HIS A 85 5.61 -0.58 15.37
C HIS A 85 4.17 -0.73 14.86
N TYR A 86 3.16 -0.70 15.74
CA TYR A 86 1.74 -0.87 15.38
C TYR A 86 1.22 0.11 14.30
N HIS A 87 1.93 1.22 14.07
CA HIS A 87 1.59 2.18 13.01
C HIS A 87 2.13 1.81 11.62
N HIS A 88 2.84 0.68 11.45
CA HIS A 88 3.27 0.20 10.13
C HIS A 88 2.17 -0.64 9.45
N LEU A 89 1.84 -0.33 8.18
CA LEU A 89 0.60 -0.79 7.53
C LEU A 89 0.78 -1.16 6.06
N GLY A 90 1.53 -2.21 5.77
CA GLY A 90 1.70 -2.71 4.39
C GLY A 90 2.38 -1.69 3.48
N LEU A 91 1.63 -1.08 2.55
CA LEU A 91 2.06 0.04 1.73
C LEU A 91 1.17 1.25 2.05
N TRP A 92 1.78 2.33 2.53
CA TRP A 92 1.05 3.53 2.94
C TRP A 92 1.84 4.81 2.67
N HIS A 93 1.20 5.95 2.86
CA HIS A 93 1.82 7.26 2.79
C HIS A 93 1.51 8.05 4.06
N ALA A 94 2.49 8.78 4.58
CA ALA A 94 2.35 9.75 5.66
C ALA A 94 3.62 10.58 5.83
N TRP A 95 3.51 11.76 6.42
CA TRP A 95 4.65 12.59 6.82
C TRP A 95 4.91 12.46 8.31
N VAL A 96 6.18 12.31 8.70
CA VAL A 96 6.60 12.20 10.11
C VAL A 96 6.84 13.57 10.70
N LYS A 97 7.85 14.27 10.19
CA LYS A 97 8.24 15.59 10.69
C LYS A 97 7.64 16.66 9.82
N THR A 98 6.84 17.52 10.42
CA THR A 98 6.25 18.67 9.76
C THR A 98 6.45 19.93 10.60
N GLU A 99 6.41 21.09 9.94
CA GLU A 99 6.25 22.38 10.58
C GLU A 99 4.97 23.03 10.04
N TYR A 100 4.13 23.52 10.92
CA TYR A 100 2.84 24.11 10.57
C TYR A 100 2.70 25.48 11.21
N ASN A 101 2.46 26.51 10.38
CA ASN A 101 2.37 27.90 10.84
C ASN A 101 3.59 28.36 11.67
N GLY A 102 4.80 27.97 11.26
CA GLY A 102 6.06 28.36 11.93
C GLY A 102 6.36 27.63 13.23
N GLN A 103 5.56 26.62 13.60
CA GLN A 103 5.72 25.82 14.79
C GLN A 103 5.89 24.34 14.46
N LYS A 104 6.25 23.50 15.47
CA LYS A 104 6.22 22.05 15.31
C LYS A 104 4.82 21.62 14.87
N GLY A 105 4.74 20.98 13.71
CA GLY A 105 3.49 20.52 13.12
C GLY A 105 3.07 19.11 13.55
N PRO A 106 1.95 18.62 13.03
CA PRO A 106 1.43 17.29 13.30
C PRO A 106 2.34 16.19 12.74
N ASP A 107 2.39 15.07 13.42
CA ASP A 107 2.96 13.81 12.96
C ASP A 107 1.83 12.93 12.43
N PHE A 108 1.79 12.73 11.12
CA PHE A 108 0.75 11.93 10.47
C PHE A 108 1.10 10.43 10.40
N TRP A 109 2.35 10.09 10.75
CA TRP A 109 2.89 8.73 10.68
C TRP A 109 2.79 7.99 12.02
N ASN A 110 3.30 8.61 13.11
CA ASN A 110 3.34 8.01 14.44
C ASN A 110 2.03 8.27 15.18
N LEU A 111 1.01 7.45 14.91
CA LEU A 111 -0.34 7.60 15.43
C LEU A 111 -0.40 7.74 16.97
N LYS A 112 0.56 7.13 17.70
CA LYS A 112 0.67 7.24 19.15
C LYS A 112 0.85 8.70 19.63
N ALA A 113 1.43 9.56 18.80
CA ALA A 113 1.60 10.98 19.11
C ALA A 113 0.27 11.74 19.20
N ARG A 114 -0.83 11.20 18.66
CA ARG A 114 -2.19 11.79 18.66
C ARG A 114 -2.26 13.21 18.09
N THR A 115 -1.28 13.61 17.26
CA THR A 115 -1.22 14.95 16.66
C THR A 115 -1.73 14.96 15.22
N GLY A 116 -1.80 13.80 14.56
CA GLY A 116 -2.30 13.68 13.19
C GLY A 116 -2.48 12.23 12.77
N ARG A 117 -3.16 12.05 11.65
CA ARG A 117 -3.33 10.77 10.96
C ARG A 117 -3.69 10.94 9.49
N VAL A 118 -3.56 9.86 8.73
CA VAL A 118 -4.15 9.75 7.39
C VAL A 118 -5.42 8.93 7.46
N ARG A 119 -6.45 9.32 6.68
CA ARG A 119 -7.71 8.57 6.56
C ARG A 119 -8.19 8.52 5.11
N HIS A 120 -8.95 7.50 4.77
CA HIS A 120 -9.74 7.47 3.54
C HIS A 120 -10.87 8.51 3.63
N ALA A 121 -11.06 9.29 2.55
CA ALA A 121 -12.05 10.36 2.49
C ALA A 121 -13.11 10.13 1.40
N GLY A 122 -12.92 9.18 0.50
CA GLY A 122 -13.91 8.84 -0.52
C GLY A 122 -13.33 8.14 -1.74
N ILE A 123 -14.19 7.48 -2.49
CA ILE A 123 -13.85 6.86 -3.78
C ILE A 123 -14.20 7.88 -4.87
N LYS A 124 -13.19 8.29 -5.66
CA LYS A 124 -13.36 9.23 -6.78
C LYS A 124 -13.71 8.53 -8.08
N ALA A 125 -13.06 7.40 -8.35
CA ALA A 125 -13.31 6.60 -9.55
C ALA A 125 -12.92 5.15 -9.34
N VAL A 126 -13.62 4.25 -10.02
CA VAL A 126 -13.27 2.85 -10.17
C VAL A 126 -13.11 2.51 -11.65
N ARG A 127 -12.12 1.68 -11.96
CA ARG A 127 -11.78 1.20 -13.30
C ARG A 127 -11.66 -0.32 -13.27
N ALA A 128 -11.66 -0.98 -14.41
CA ALA A 128 -11.51 -2.44 -14.48
C ALA A 128 -10.23 -2.91 -13.78
N ALA A 129 -9.12 -2.19 -13.95
CA ALA A 129 -7.81 -2.56 -13.43
C ALA A 129 -7.24 -1.55 -12.41
N GLY A 130 -8.07 -0.71 -11.80
CA GLY A 130 -7.60 0.32 -10.88
C GLY A 130 -8.69 1.11 -10.19
N PHE A 131 -8.27 2.06 -9.37
CA PHE A 131 -9.17 2.97 -8.66
C PHE A 131 -8.48 4.31 -8.39
N THR A 132 -9.28 5.33 -8.11
CA THR A 132 -8.82 6.62 -7.60
C THR A 132 -9.62 6.95 -6.35
N VAL A 133 -8.93 7.27 -5.27
CA VAL A 133 -9.52 7.61 -3.98
C VAL A 133 -9.04 8.97 -3.49
N ALA A 134 -9.87 9.61 -2.66
CA ALA A 134 -9.47 10.73 -1.82
C ALA A 134 -8.97 10.20 -0.48
N GLN A 135 -7.88 10.79 0.00
CA GLN A 135 -7.38 10.63 1.37
C GLN A 135 -7.17 12.01 1.98
N GLU A 136 -7.08 12.06 3.29
CA GLU A 136 -6.81 13.27 4.03
C GLU A 136 -5.74 13.03 5.08
N GLN A 137 -4.78 13.94 5.19
CA GLN A 137 -3.93 14.04 6.37
C GLN A 137 -4.56 15.08 7.30
N VAL A 138 -5.06 14.62 8.43
CA VAL A 138 -5.78 15.43 9.41
C VAL A 138 -4.93 15.65 10.64
N ALA A 139 -5.01 16.85 11.21
CA ALA A 139 -4.29 17.26 12.42
C ALA A 139 -5.26 17.54 13.57
N TYR A 140 -4.85 17.19 14.77
CA TYR A 140 -5.52 17.51 16.04
C TYR A 140 -4.82 18.70 16.67
N LEU A 141 -5.19 19.90 16.24
CA LEU A 141 -4.48 21.15 16.58
C LEU A 141 -4.79 21.67 17.99
N ASP A 142 -5.91 21.28 18.55
CA ASP A 142 -6.38 21.64 19.89
C ASP A 142 -5.98 20.64 20.98
N GLY A 143 -5.23 19.60 20.62
CA GLY A 143 -4.83 18.55 21.54
C GLY A 143 -5.94 17.55 21.88
N THR A 144 -7.10 17.65 21.21
CA THR A 144 -8.22 16.70 21.33
C THR A 144 -8.36 15.87 20.06
N ASP A 145 -8.85 14.63 20.19
CA ASP A 145 -9.12 13.75 19.06
C ASP A 145 -10.52 13.97 18.45
N ILE A 146 -11.22 15.05 18.80
CA ILE A 146 -12.66 15.20 18.56
C ILE A 146 -12.94 15.78 17.18
N GLU A 147 -12.28 16.87 16.80
CA GLU A 147 -12.50 17.52 15.50
C GLU A 147 -11.18 17.80 14.77
N PRO A 148 -10.72 16.86 13.93
CA PRO A 148 -9.48 17.06 13.22
C PRO A 148 -9.62 18.07 12.08
N THR A 149 -8.61 18.93 11.93
CA THR A 149 -8.46 19.83 10.79
C THR A 149 -7.81 19.12 9.62
N VAL A 150 -8.41 19.18 8.42
CA VAL A 150 -7.77 18.68 7.19
C VAL A 150 -6.64 19.63 6.80
N ILE A 151 -5.41 19.12 6.80
CA ILE A 151 -4.22 19.88 6.39
C ILE A 151 -3.87 19.57 4.93
N LEU A 152 -3.79 18.29 4.57
CA LEU A 152 -3.53 17.86 3.20
C LEU A 152 -4.72 17.06 2.67
N ALA A 153 -5.21 17.48 1.50
CA ALA A 153 -6.06 16.65 0.66
C ALA A 153 -5.17 15.85 -0.30
N GLU A 154 -5.45 14.56 -0.42
CA GLU A 154 -4.71 13.66 -1.28
C GLU A 154 -5.62 13.01 -2.33
N THR A 155 -5.06 12.79 -3.51
CA THR A 155 -5.66 11.93 -4.53
C THR A 155 -4.69 10.81 -4.84
N LEU A 156 -5.07 9.60 -4.50
CA LEU A 156 -4.31 8.39 -4.78
C LEU A 156 -4.97 7.64 -5.93
N ALA A 157 -4.24 7.47 -7.03
CA ALA A 157 -4.59 6.55 -8.12
C ALA A 157 -3.71 5.31 -8.05
N VAL A 158 -4.34 4.14 -8.13
CA VAL A 158 -3.68 2.83 -8.18
C VAL A 158 -4.22 2.06 -9.36
N ASP A 159 -3.34 1.64 -10.24
CA ASP A 159 -3.66 0.76 -11.36
C ASP A 159 -2.73 -0.45 -11.33
N ALA A 160 -3.23 -1.61 -11.76
CA ALA A 160 -2.44 -2.83 -11.83
C ALA A 160 -2.53 -3.46 -13.21
N THR A 161 -1.39 -3.96 -13.68
CA THR A 161 -1.29 -4.78 -14.89
C THR A 161 -0.47 -6.02 -14.59
N PHE A 162 -0.74 -7.09 -15.34
CA PHE A 162 0.07 -8.31 -15.27
C PHE A 162 0.88 -8.45 -16.55
N VAL A 163 2.21 -8.41 -16.43
CA VAL A 163 3.12 -8.42 -17.59
C VAL A 163 4.28 -9.37 -17.31
N LYS A 164 4.51 -10.30 -18.22
CA LYS A 164 5.67 -11.23 -18.16
C LYS A 164 5.84 -11.93 -16.81
N GLY A 165 4.73 -12.36 -16.21
CA GLY A 165 4.75 -13.07 -14.92
C GLY A 165 4.84 -12.17 -13.68
N ALA A 166 4.78 -10.87 -13.83
CA ALA A 166 4.85 -9.91 -12.73
C ALA A 166 3.57 -9.07 -12.60
N ASN A 167 3.14 -8.80 -11.36
CA ASN A 167 2.18 -7.75 -11.07
C ASN A 167 2.91 -6.41 -11.11
N VAL A 168 2.54 -5.53 -12.03
CA VAL A 168 3.02 -4.15 -12.12
C VAL A 168 1.95 -3.25 -11.52
N ILE A 169 2.32 -2.43 -10.55
CA ILE A 169 1.41 -1.56 -9.81
C ILE A 169 1.89 -0.13 -9.95
N ASP A 170 1.08 0.70 -10.59
CA ASP A 170 1.27 2.14 -10.62
C ASP A 170 0.60 2.77 -9.41
N TYR A 171 1.37 3.52 -8.63
CA TYR A 171 0.94 4.23 -7.43
C TYR A 171 1.22 5.72 -7.59
N VAL A 172 0.19 6.50 -7.87
CA VAL A 172 0.31 7.93 -8.12
C VAL A 172 -0.42 8.69 -7.03
N LEU A 173 0.32 9.48 -6.25
CA LEU A 173 -0.21 10.29 -5.17
C LEU A 173 0.00 11.77 -5.47
N ALA A 174 -1.09 12.54 -5.53
CA ALA A 174 -1.08 13.98 -5.56
C ALA A 174 -1.55 14.55 -4.23
N GLN A 175 -0.83 15.56 -3.72
CA GLN A 175 -1.13 16.21 -2.44
C GLN A 175 -1.35 17.70 -2.64
N LYS A 176 -2.28 18.25 -1.87
CA LYS A 176 -2.55 19.69 -1.83
C LYS A 176 -2.71 20.13 -0.37
N ASN A 177 -1.95 21.13 0.07
CA ASN A 177 -2.24 21.84 1.32
C ASN A 177 -3.56 22.59 1.14
N VAL A 178 -4.58 22.19 1.89
CA VAL A 178 -5.93 22.80 1.86
C VAL A 178 -6.19 23.66 3.10
N SER A 179 -5.24 23.73 4.02
CA SER A 179 -5.28 24.66 5.15
C SER A 179 -4.90 26.07 4.70
N THR A 180 -5.21 27.06 5.53
CA THR A 180 -4.84 28.47 5.28
C THR A 180 -3.43 28.81 5.73
N LYS A 181 -2.69 27.85 6.31
CA LYS A 181 -1.39 28.05 6.91
C LYS A 181 -0.30 27.35 6.12
N GLN A 182 0.93 27.84 6.24
CA GLN A 182 2.09 27.20 5.65
C GLN A 182 2.35 25.83 6.31
N LEU A 183 2.62 24.82 5.49
CA LEU A 183 3.08 23.51 5.90
C LEU A 183 4.46 23.25 5.26
N ILE A 184 5.45 22.92 6.09
CA ILE A 184 6.82 22.62 5.65
C ILE A 184 7.12 21.16 5.99
N PHE A 185 7.85 20.49 5.13
CA PHE A 185 8.40 19.15 5.32
C PHE A 185 9.93 19.25 5.47
N PRO A 186 10.44 19.49 6.69
CA PRO A 186 11.88 19.60 6.89
C PRO A 186 12.56 18.26 6.67
N ALA A 187 13.87 18.31 6.35
CA ALA A 187 14.65 17.10 6.19
C ALA A 187 14.58 16.22 7.45
N TYR A 188 14.33 14.96 7.24
CA TYR A 188 14.22 13.96 8.30
C TYR A 188 14.73 12.60 7.83
N ARG A 189 15.30 11.81 8.77
CA ARG A 189 15.95 10.52 8.46
C ARG A 189 15.05 9.50 7.75
N TYR A 190 13.74 9.52 7.99
CA TYR A 190 12.78 8.65 7.31
C TYR A 190 12.23 9.27 6.02
N GLY A 191 12.54 10.53 5.72
CA GLY A 191 12.05 11.25 4.56
C GLY A 191 10.58 11.61 4.64
N GLY A 192 9.74 10.70 4.92
CA GLY A 192 8.28 10.78 4.72
C GLY A 192 7.90 10.35 3.30
N GLY A 193 6.62 10.33 3.01
CA GLY A 193 6.11 9.86 1.74
C GLY A 193 5.74 8.38 1.78
N ILE A 194 6.01 7.65 0.69
CA ILE A 194 5.62 6.23 0.58
C ILE A 194 6.46 5.36 1.51
N ALA A 195 5.78 4.46 2.21
CA ALA A 195 6.40 3.49 3.11
C ALA A 195 5.89 2.09 2.83
N TYR A 196 6.74 1.12 3.06
CA TYR A 196 6.46 -0.30 2.86
C TYR A 196 6.87 -1.09 4.11
N ARG A 197 5.99 -1.98 4.55
CA ARG A 197 6.27 -2.98 5.57
C ARG A 197 6.16 -4.38 4.95
N GLY A 198 7.27 -5.09 4.89
CA GLY A 198 7.31 -6.50 4.47
C GLY A 198 6.59 -7.44 5.44
N PRO A 199 6.41 -8.71 5.08
CA PRO A 199 5.84 -9.74 5.94
C PRO A 199 6.46 -9.74 7.34
N LEU A 200 5.66 -10.03 8.37
CA LEU A 200 6.14 -10.03 9.76
C LEU A 200 7.14 -11.15 10.05
N SER A 201 7.13 -12.21 9.23
CA SER A 201 8.13 -13.28 9.27
C SER A 201 9.50 -12.88 8.74
N TRP A 202 9.60 -11.74 8.03
CA TRP A 202 10.89 -11.27 7.50
C TRP A 202 11.78 -10.73 8.62
N ASN A 203 13.02 -11.21 8.64
CA ASN A 203 14.04 -10.79 9.60
C ASN A 203 15.41 -10.68 8.89
N LYS A 204 16.45 -10.36 9.63
CA LYS A 204 17.82 -10.16 9.10
C LYS A 204 18.44 -11.42 8.50
N SER A 205 17.96 -12.60 8.87
CA SER A 205 18.53 -13.89 8.40
C SER A 205 17.85 -14.44 7.15
N ASN A 206 16.61 -14.04 6.85
CA ASN A 206 15.80 -14.61 5.77
C ASN A 206 15.34 -13.62 4.70
N SER A 207 15.59 -12.33 4.90
CA SER A 207 15.18 -11.29 3.96
C SER A 207 16.22 -10.19 3.85
N ASP A 208 16.31 -9.58 2.68
CA ASP A 208 17.18 -8.43 2.46
C ASP A 208 16.58 -7.52 1.38
N TYR A 209 17.29 -6.46 1.06
CA TYR A 209 16.99 -5.61 -0.07
C TYR A 209 18.26 -5.13 -0.76
N LEU A 210 18.13 -4.81 -2.03
CA LEU A 210 19.19 -4.31 -2.89
C LEU A 210 18.72 -3.00 -3.54
N THR A 211 19.56 -2.00 -3.51
CA THR A 211 19.29 -0.72 -4.16
C THR A 211 19.96 -0.65 -5.54
N SER A 212 19.53 0.30 -6.37
CA SER A 212 20.17 0.57 -7.67
C SER A 212 21.66 1.00 -7.59
N LYS A 213 22.20 1.20 -6.38
CA LYS A 213 23.61 1.49 -6.11
C LYS A 213 24.38 0.30 -5.55
N GLY A 214 23.77 -0.90 -5.52
CA GLY A 214 24.39 -2.08 -4.93
C GLY A 214 24.41 -2.08 -3.39
N LEU A 215 23.70 -1.18 -2.74
CA LEU A 215 23.61 -1.11 -1.28
C LEU A 215 22.50 -2.04 -0.77
N ASN A 216 22.70 -2.62 0.40
CA ASN A 216 21.78 -3.56 1.05
C ASN A 216 21.34 -3.05 2.44
N ARG A 217 20.73 -3.90 3.25
CA ARG A 217 20.22 -3.58 4.61
C ARG A 217 21.28 -2.97 5.54
N THR A 218 22.56 -3.34 5.38
CA THR A 218 23.60 -2.91 6.30
C THR A 218 24.15 -1.51 6.01
N ASN A 219 24.04 -1.02 4.78
CA ASN A 219 24.72 0.20 4.34
C ASN A 219 23.87 1.18 3.50
N SER A 220 22.56 0.92 3.33
CA SER A 220 21.70 1.77 2.50
C SER A 220 20.93 2.85 3.27
N HIS A 221 21.03 2.88 4.62
CA HIS A 221 20.28 3.84 5.42
C HIS A 221 20.58 5.29 4.99
N THR A 222 19.53 6.10 4.79
CA THR A 222 19.59 7.48 4.30
C THR A 222 20.19 7.66 2.88
N SER A 223 20.39 6.57 2.13
CA SER A 223 20.86 6.65 0.75
C SER A 223 19.72 6.99 -0.22
N ARG A 224 20.08 7.59 -1.36
CA ARG A 224 19.16 7.79 -2.49
C ARG A 224 19.39 6.71 -3.55
N ALA A 225 18.30 6.11 -4.03
CA ALA A 225 18.34 5.09 -5.06
C ALA A 225 17.21 5.32 -6.08
N ARG A 226 17.40 4.86 -7.32
CA ARG A 226 16.37 4.90 -8.37
C ARG A 226 15.33 3.79 -8.20
N TRP A 227 15.71 2.66 -7.61
CA TRP A 227 14.85 1.54 -7.26
C TRP A 227 15.42 0.78 -6.07
N VAL A 228 14.54 0.06 -5.39
CA VAL A 228 14.88 -0.87 -4.32
C VAL A 228 14.17 -2.18 -4.62
N ALA A 229 14.91 -3.29 -4.67
CA ALA A 229 14.36 -4.65 -4.70
C ALA A 229 14.37 -5.18 -3.27
N MET A 230 13.24 -5.71 -2.82
CA MET A 230 13.11 -6.39 -1.53
C MET A 230 12.75 -7.85 -1.78
N PHE A 231 13.36 -8.76 -1.04
CA PHE A 231 13.20 -10.19 -1.24
C PHE A 231 13.27 -10.96 0.07
N GLY A 232 12.54 -12.06 0.13
CA GLY A 232 12.42 -12.95 1.28
C GLY A 232 11.34 -14.00 1.04
N PRO A 233 11.13 -14.94 1.96
CA PRO A 233 10.08 -15.93 1.84
C PRO A 233 8.70 -15.25 1.80
N THR A 234 7.78 -15.80 0.98
CA THR A 234 6.39 -15.36 0.96
C THR A 234 5.53 -16.31 1.77
N GLU A 235 4.56 -15.74 2.48
CA GLU A 235 3.56 -16.52 3.20
C GLU A 235 2.35 -16.76 2.30
N LYS A 236 1.83 -17.98 2.29
CA LYS A 236 0.53 -18.25 1.70
C LYS A 236 -0.55 -17.72 2.62
N ASP A 237 -1.66 -17.23 2.07
CA ASP A 237 -2.83 -16.84 2.84
C ASP A 237 -3.22 -17.97 3.79
N GLY A 238 -3.16 -17.71 5.11
CA GLY A 238 -3.44 -18.71 6.15
C GLY A 238 -2.21 -19.19 6.94
N GLY A 239 -1.00 -18.65 6.70
CA GLY A 239 0.12 -18.74 7.65
C GLY A 239 0.72 -20.13 7.88
N LYS A 240 0.60 -21.06 6.92
CA LYS A 240 1.37 -22.33 6.93
C LYS A 240 1.81 -22.65 5.50
N ALA A 241 3.08 -22.40 5.21
CA ALA A 241 3.77 -23.04 4.09
C ALA A 241 4.19 -24.44 4.52
#